data_c23e52817c115bace417e4a76c3c5174
#
_entry.id   c23e52817c115bace417e4a76c3c5174
#
_cell.length_a   1.000
_cell.length_b   1.000
_cell.length_c   1.000
_cell.angle_alpha   90.00
_cell.angle_beta   90.00
_cell.angle_gamma   90.00
#
_symmetry.space_group_name_H-M   'P 1'
#
loop_
_entity.id
_entity.type
_entity.pdbx_description
1 polymer ?
#
loop_
_entity_poly.entity_id
_entity_poly.type
_entity_poly.pdbx_seq_one_letter_code
_entity_poly.pdbx_strand_id
1 'polypeptide(L)'
;MLKRFTKYVTQSVAGMIGISVYVLADTFFISVYSGADGLAVLNLILPVYGLIYAIGAMIGIGSATRYAIRRAKGENTDHYFVQSVTWSILAAVPFMLIGIFIPDKALALLGADAGLIGLGRNYMRIILIATPFFMSNYTFTAFARNDGAPSIAMIGSISGSIFNIIFDYIFMFPVGLGFSGAGLATAICPIVTMSVCTIHYRSSRNHVGFHWKKPSFRHLISCC
;
A
#
# COMPACT_ATOMS: atom_id res chain seq x y z
N MET A 1 -20.74 4.41 -23.70
CA MET A 1 -20.39 3.58 -22.53
C MET A 1 -19.10 2.77 -22.73
N LEU A 2 -18.95 2.04 -23.84
CA LEU A 2 -17.79 1.18 -24.12
C LEU A 2 -16.43 1.91 -24.01
N LYS A 3 -16.26 3.08 -24.65
CA LYS A 3 -15.02 3.87 -24.59
C LYS A 3 -14.60 4.25 -23.17
N ARG A 4 -15.55 4.58 -22.27
CA ARG A 4 -15.24 4.89 -20.87
C ARG A 4 -14.82 3.63 -20.12
N PHE A 5 -15.56 2.54 -20.30
CA PHE A 5 -15.24 1.24 -19.70
C PHE A 5 -13.84 0.78 -20.11
N THR A 6 -13.53 0.74 -21.41
CA THR A 6 -12.20 0.36 -21.92
C THR A 6 -11.10 1.23 -21.32
N LYS A 7 -11.31 2.57 -21.23
CA LYS A 7 -10.34 3.47 -20.61
C LYS A 7 -10.06 3.11 -19.14
N TYR A 8 -11.10 2.86 -18.34
CA TYR A 8 -10.94 2.49 -16.92
C TYR A 8 -10.20 1.16 -16.76
N VAL A 9 -10.56 0.15 -17.56
CA VAL A 9 -9.90 -1.16 -17.55
C VAL A 9 -8.43 -1.03 -17.93
N THR A 10 -8.13 -0.37 -19.05
CA THR A 10 -6.74 -0.19 -19.51
C THR A 10 -5.88 0.54 -18.47
N GLN A 11 -6.42 1.58 -17.84
CA GLN A 11 -5.70 2.32 -16.80
C GLN A 11 -5.47 1.48 -15.53
N SER A 12 -6.43 0.65 -15.14
CA SER A 12 -6.27 -0.27 -14.01
C SER A 12 -5.24 -1.34 -14.30
N VAL A 13 -5.29 -1.93 -15.50
CA VAL A 13 -4.31 -2.93 -15.96
C VAL A 13 -2.90 -2.34 -16.03
N ALA A 14 -2.73 -1.13 -16.59
CA ALA A 14 -1.44 -0.46 -16.65
C ALA A 14 -0.86 -0.21 -15.25
N GLY A 15 -1.69 0.19 -14.28
CA GLY A 15 -1.25 0.32 -12.88
C GLY A 15 -0.80 -1.01 -12.26
N MET A 16 -1.51 -2.12 -12.55
CA MET A 16 -1.15 -3.46 -12.08
C MET A 16 0.16 -3.96 -12.72
N ILE A 17 0.36 -3.70 -14.01
CA ILE A 17 1.62 -4.02 -14.69
C ILE A 17 2.79 -3.29 -14.03
N GLY A 18 2.64 -2.00 -13.70
CA GLY A 18 3.65 -1.24 -12.98
C GLY A 18 4.03 -1.89 -11.64
N ILE A 19 3.04 -2.35 -10.88
CA ILE A 19 3.26 -3.08 -9.62
C ILE A 19 4.02 -4.38 -9.87
N SER A 20 3.63 -5.17 -10.87
CA SER A 20 4.32 -6.43 -11.19
C SER A 20 5.76 -6.22 -11.60
N VAL A 21 6.05 -5.17 -12.37
CA VAL A 21 7.40 -4.84 -12.83
C VAL A 21 8.30 -4.46 -11.64
N TYR A 22 7.81 -3.63 -10.70
CA TYR A 22 8.67 -3.29 -9.55
C TYR A 22 8.90 -4.48 -8.63
N VAL A 23 7.92 -5.36 -8.43
CA VAL A 23 8.12 -6.59 -7.63
C VAL A 23 9.20 -7.49 -8.24
N LEU A 24 9.23 -7.61 -9.57
CA LEU A 24 10.30 -8.35 -10.27
C LEU A 24 11.66 -7.67 -10.10
N ALA A 25 11.71 -6.34 -10.20
CA ALA A 25 12.96 -5.59 -10.03
C ALA A 25 13.49 -5.69 -8.59
N ASP A 26 12.63 -5.53 -7.59
CA ASP A 26 12.96 -5.69 -6.17
C ASP A 26 13.52 -7.10 -5.89
N THR A 27 12.83 -8.14 -6.37
CA THR A 27 13.29 -9.52 -6.26
C THR A 27 14.67 -9.73 -6.93
N PHE A 28 14.88 -9.11 -8.09
CA PHE A 28 16.15 -9.16 -8.80
C PHE A 28 17.28 -8.50 -7.99
N PHE A 29 17.08 -7.28 -7.49
CA PHE A 29 18.10 -6.59 -6.69
C PHE A 29 18.42 -7.32 -5.39
N ILE A 30 17.41 -7.85 -4.71
CA ILE A 30 17.57 -8.69 -3.51
C ILE A 30 18.38 -9.95 -3.84
N SER A 31 18.10 -10.63 -4.95
CA SER A 31 18.83 -11.79 -5.41
C SER A 31 20.30 -11.49 -5.69
N VAL A 32 20.58 -10.35 -6.33
CA VAL A 32 21.96 -9.93 -6.64
C VAL A 32 22.74 -9.57 -5.38
N TYR A 33 22.10 -8.92 -4.39
CA TYR A 33 22.77 -8.45 -3.18
C TYR A 33 22.92 -9.54 -2.11
N SER A 34 21.87 -10.31 -1.83
CA SER A 34 21.80 -11.24 -0.69
C SER A 34 21.65 -12.72 -1.12
N GLY A 35 21.64 -12.99 -2.42
CA GLY A 35 21.56 -14.37 -2.94
C GLY A 35 20.29 -15.11 -2.51
N ALA A 36 20.46 -16.42 -2.28
CA ALA A 36 19.36 -17.31 -1.89
C ALA A 36 18.73 -16.95 -0.53
N ASP A 37 19.54 -16.51 0.43
CA ASP A 37 19.07 -16.16 1.77
C ASP A 37 18.15 -14.92 1.74
N GLY A 38 18.49 -13.91 0.93
CA GLY A 38 17.62 -12.75 0.74
C GLY A 38 16.27 -13.11 0.13
N LEU A 39 16.26 -14.01 -0.86
CA LEU A 39 15.03 -14.52 -1.46
C LEU A 39 14.21 -15.36 -0.47
N ALA A 40 14.88 -16.16 0.37
CA ALA A 40 14.23 -16.94 1.40
C ALA A 40 13.50 -16.02 2.41
N VAL A 41 14.18 -14.97 2.91
CA VAL A 41 13.57 -13.98 3.79
C VAL A 41 12.39 -13.27 3.11
N LEU A 42 12.55 -12.84 1.85
CA LEU A 42 11.46 -12.19 1.11
C LEU A 42 10.23 -13.10 1.03
N ASN A 43 10.43 -14.37 0.67
CA ASN A 43 9.34 -15.35 0.57
C ASN A 43 8.65 -15.62 1.92
N LEU A 44 9.39 -15.62 3.03
CA LEU A 44 8.81 -15.75 4.37
C LEU A 44 7.93 -14.54 4.74
N ILE A 45 8.25 -13.34 4.24
CA ILE A 45 7.51 -12.11 4.54
C ILE A 45 6.28 -11.94 3.62
N LEU A 46 6.22 -12.58 2.45
CA LEU A 46 5.09 -12.48 1.52
C LEU A 46 3.71 -12.72 2.16
N PRO A 47 3.50 -13.72 3.05
CA PRO A 47 2.21 -13.90 3.74
C PRO A 47 1.81 -12.68 4.59
N VAL A 48 2.78 -12.00 5.20
CA VAL A 48 2.53 -10.77 5.99
C VAL A 48 2.08 -9.64 5.07
N TYR A 49 2.74 -9.46 3.92
CA TYR A 49 2.29 -8.54 2.89
C TYR A 49 0.87 -8.86 2.42
N GLY A 50 0.58 -10.14 2.17
CA GLY A 50 -0.74 -10.61 1.78
C GLY A 50 -1.83 -10.23 2.78
N LEU A 51 -1.54 -10.36 4.08
CA LEU A 51 -2.46 -9.99 5.16
C LEU A 51 -2.67 -8.47 5.24
N ILE A 52 -1.59 -7.68 5.18
CA ILE A 52 -1.64 -6.21 5.15
C ILE A 52 -2.46 -5.73 3.93
N TYR A 53 -2.20 -6.33 2.77
CA TYR A 53 -2.92 -6.07 1.53
C TYR A 53 -4.42 -6.36 1.67
N ALA A 54 -4.77 -7.54 2.16
CA ALA A 54 -6.16 -7.98 2.28
C ALA A 54 -6.97 -7.04 3.18
N ILE A 55 -6.42 -6.69 4.37
CA ILE A 55 -7.09 -5.79 5.32
C ILE A 55 -7.19 -4.38 4.72
N GLY A 56 -6.11 -3.85 4.16
CA GLY A 56 -6.11 -2.50 3.55
C GLY A 56 -7.06 -2.40 2.37
N ALA A 57 -7.10 -3.40 1.50
CA ALA A 57 -8.01 -3.45 0.35
C ALA A 57 -9.48 -3.57 0.80
N MET A 58 -9.77 -4.42 1.79
CA MET A 58 -11.11 -4.58 2.34
C MET A 58 -11.64 -3.24 2.87
N ILE A 59 -10.87 -2.52 3.67
CA ILE A 59 -11.26 -1.21 4.21
C ILE A 59 -11.34 -0.16 3.10
N GLY A 60 -10.30 -0.02 2.29
CA GLY A 60 -10.16 1.04 1.30
C GLY A 60 -11.13 0.89 0.13
N ILE A 61 -11.14 -0.28 -0.51
CA ILE A 61 -12.00 -0.54 -1.68
C ILE A 61 -13.46 -0.66 -1.26
N GLY A 62 -13.75 -1.33 -0.12
CA GLY A 62 -15.11 -1.45 0.41
C GLY A 62 -15.72 -0.08 0.73
N SER A 63 -14.99 0.79 1.44
CA SER A 63 -15.44 2.15 1.73
C SER A 63 -15.64 2.99 0.47
N ALA A 64 -14.73 2.92 -0.49
CA ALA A 64 -14.81 3.67 -1.74
C ALA A 64 -15.97 3.21 -2.63
N THR A 65 -16.26 1.92 -2.65
CA THR A 65 -17.43 1.36 -3.38
C THR A 65 -18.71 1.87 -2.76
N ARG A 66 -18.80 1.84 -1.44
CA ARG A 66 -19.97 2.33 -0.72
C ARG A 66 -20.17 3.84 -0.87
N TYR A 67 -19.08 4.61 -0.84
CA TYR A 67 -19.07 6.02 -1.17
C TYR A 67 -19.70 6.26 -2.55
N ALA A 68 -19.26 5.54 -3.59
CA ALA A 68 -19.76 5.71 -4.96
C ALA A 68 -21.26 5.39 -5.07
N ILE A 69 -21.72 4.29 -4.44
CA ILE A 69 -23.15 3.89 -4.47
C ILE A 69 -24.02 4.92 -3.76
N ARG A 70 -23.64 5.38 -2.58
CA ARG A 70 -24.43 6.34 -1.80
C ARG A 70 -24.44 7.72 -2.43
N ARG A 71 -23.31 8.13 -2.98
CA ARG A 71 -23.23 9.39 -3.73
C ARG A 71 -24.16 9.38 -4.93
N ALA A 72 -24.24 8.27 -5.67
CA ALA A 72 -25.17 8.13 -6.79
C ALA A 72 -26.64 8.23 -6.37
N LYS A 73 -26.96 7.96 -5.08
CA LYS A 73 -28.29 8.13 -4.50
C LYS A 73 -28.54 9.54 -3.93
N GLY A 74 -27.56 10.44 -4.01
CA GLY A 74 -27.65 11.80 -3.45
C GLY A 74 -27.49 11.87 -1.92
N GLU A 75 -26.99 10.81 -1.28
CA GLU A 75 -26.74 10.78 0.16
C GLU A 75 -25.46 11.54 0.51
N ASN A 76 -25.37 12.08 1.74
CA ASN A 76 -24.13 12.70 2.24
C ASN A 76 -23.05 11.64 2.46
N THR A 77 -21.92 11.84 1.79
CA THR A 77 -20.78 10.91 1.79
C THR A 77 -19.46 11.53 2.26
N ASP A 78 -19.49 12.75 2.80
CA ASP A 78 -18.30 13.55 3.14
C ASP A 78 -17.37 12.92 4.17
N HIS A 79 -17.87 11.98 4.96
CA HIS A 79 -17.12 11.32 6.03
C HIS A 79 -16.47 10.00 5.64
N TYR A 80 -16.81 9.44 4.47
CA TYR A 80 -16.36 8.10 4.08
C TYR A 80 -14.84 7.97 3.93
N PHE A 81 -14.21 8.95 3.29
CA PHE A 81 -12.76 8.96 3.09
C PHE A 81 -12.00 9.01 4.41
N VAL A 82 -12.35 9.97 5.26
CA VAL A 82 -11.67 10.16 6.56
C VAL A 82 -11.85 8.94 7.45
N GLN A 83 -13.05 8.36 7.49
CA GLN A 83 -13.29 7.13 8.25
C GLN A 83 -12.48 5.95 7.70
N SER A 84 -12.39 5.80 6.38
CA SER A 84 -11.60 4.74 5.75
C SER A 84 -10.11 4.85 6.11
N VAL A 85 -9.53 6.05 6.01
CA VAL A 85 -8.14 6.30 6.42
C VAL A 85 -7.94 6.02 7.91
N THR A 86 -8.86 6.49 8.76
CA THR A 86 -8.78 6.27 10.21
C THR A 86 -8.79 4.78 10.55
N TRP A 87 -9.68 3.99 9.93
CA TRP A 87 -9.76 2.56 10.14
C TRP A 87 -8.53 1.83 9.58
N SER A 88 -7.98 2.28 8.46
CA SER A 88 -6.72 1.75 7.92
C SER A 88 -5.56 1.95 8.90
N ILE A 89 -5.45 3.13 9.51
CA ILE A 89 -4.43 3.42 10.53
C ILE A 89 -4.65 2.59 11.78
N LEU A 90 -5.89 2.49 12.29
CA LEU A 90 -6.20 1.70 13.47
C LEU A 90 -5.91 0.20 13.26
N ALA A 91 -6.26 -0.34 12.09
CA ALA A 91 -5.96 -1.73 11.73
C ALA A 91 -4.46 -2.00 11.57
N ALA A 92 -3.67 -0.98 11.25
CA ALA A 92 -2.22 -1.08 11.12
C ALA A 92 -1.49 -1.10 12.48
N VAL A 93 -2.10 -0.59 13.56
CA VAL A 93 -1.46 -0.48 14.88
C VAL A 93 -0.89 -1.81 15.38
N PRO A 94 -1.59 -2.96 15.35
CA PRO A 94 -1.04 -4.23 15.77
C PRO A 94 0.25 -4.61 15.01
N PHE A 95 0.27 -4.39 13.70
CA PHE A 95 1.44 -4.65 12.86
C PHE A 95 2.62 -3.75 13.24
N MET A 96 2.36 -2.46 13.46
CA MET A 96 3.38 -1.51 13.92
C MET A 96 3.99 -1.95 15.26
N LEU A 97 3.16 -2.35 16.22
CA LEU A 97 3.62 -2.81 17.52
C LEU A 97 4.50 -4.07 17.38
N ILE A 98 4.12 -5.03 16.55
CA ILE A 98 4.94 -6.21 16.25
C ILE A 98 6.28 -5.78 15.64
N GLY A 99 6.28 -4.85 14.66
CA GLY A 99 7.49 -4.37 14.01
C GLY A 99 8.44 -3.62 14.95
N ILE A 100 7.90 -2.88 15.91
CA ILE A 100 8.71 -2.12 16.89
C ILE A 100 9.32 -3.04 17.94
N PHE A 101 8.51 -3.92 18.53
CA PHE A 101 8.89 -4.67 19.74
C PHE A 101 9.41 -6.07 19.49
N ILE A 102 8.88 -6.79 18.49
CA ILE A 102 9.13 -8.22 18.33
C ILE A 102 9.33 -8.68 16.87
N PRO A 103 10.07 -7.96 16.01
CA PRO A 103 10.25 -8.34 14.59
C PRO A 103 10.92 -9.71 14.45
N ASP A 104 11.84 -10.06 15.34
CA ASP A 104 12.55 -11.35 15.33
C ASP A 104 11.61 -12.53 15.62
N LYS A 105 10.71 -12.37 16.58
CA LYS A 105 9.71 -13.39 16.88
C LYS A 105 8.72 -13.57 15.74
N ALA A 106 8.38 -12.48 15.04
CA ALA A 106 7.53 -12.56 13.87
C ALA A 106 8.21 -13.35 12.74
N LEU A 107 9.51 -13.12 12.47
CA LEU A 107 10.28 -13.91 11.51
C LEU A 107 10.42 -15.37 11.94
N ALA A 108 10.71 -15.64 13.21
CA ALA A 108 10.81 -16.99 13.74
C ALA A 108 9.48 -17.76 13.61
N LEU A 109 8.34 -17.09 13.85
CA LEU A 109 7.00 -17.68 13.66
C LEU A 109 6.73 -18.06 12.19
N LEU A 110 7.32 -17.32 11.25
CA LEU A 110 7.22 -17.61 9.82
C LEU A 110 8.19 -18.73 9.37
N GLY A 111 9.04 -19.23 10.28
CA GLY A 111 9.96 -20.32 10.00
C GLY A 111 11.40 -19.89 9.67
N ALA A 112 11.77 -18.63 9.95
CA ALA A 112 13.14 -18.17 9.75
C ALA A 112 14.09 -18.79 10.79
N ASP A 113 15.25 -19.26 10.37
CA ASP A 113 16.35 -19.62 11.25
C ASP A 113 17.12 -18.37 11.75
N ALA A 114 18.12 -18.58 12.61
CA ALA A 114 18.88 -17.49 13.21
C ALA A 114 19.62 -16.62 12.17
N GLY A 115 20.11 -17.21 11.09
CA GLY A 115 20.79 -16.51 9.99
C GLY A 115 19.81 -15.60 9.23
N LEU A 116 18.68 -16.15 8.82
CA LEU A 116 17.63 -15.42 8.12
C LEU A 116 16.98 -14.31 8.97
N ILE A 117 16.85 -14.54 10.30
CA ILE A 117 16.40 -13.51 11.23
C ILE A 117 17.40 -12.35 11.28
N GLY A 118 18.70 -12.64 11.34
CA GLY A 118 19.75 -11.61 11.33
C GLY A 118 19.69 -10.73 10.08
N LEU A 119 19.48 -11.33 8.89
CA LEU A 119 19.36 -10.64 7.63
C LEU A 119 18.03 -9.86 7.50
N GLY A 120 16.91 -10.49 7.88
CA GLY A 120 15.54 -10.00 7.64
C GLY A 120 14.99 -9.06 8.68
N ARG A 121 15.60 -8.96 9.87
CA ARG A 121 15.11 -8.18 11.04
C ARG A 121 14.73 -6.75 10.66
N ASN A 122 15.65 -6.01 10.07
CA ASN A 122 15.44 -4.59 9.75
C ASN A 122 14.42 -4.42 8.61
N TYR A 123 14.46 -5.28 7.62
CA TYR A 123 13.47 -5.29 6.54
C TYR A 123 12.05 -5.50 7.10
N MET A 124 11.85 -6.56 7.91
CA MET A 124 10.58 -6.86 8.56
C MET A 124 10.08 -5.69 9.43
N ARG A 125 10.99 -5.11 10.23
CA ARG A 125 10.69 -3.93 11.05
C ARG A 125 10.18 -2.76 10.22
N ILE A 126 10.87 -2.42 9.14
CA ILE A 126 10.52 -1.31 8.25
C ILE A 126 9.13 -1.54 7.63
N ILE A 127 8.87 -2.73 7.10
CA ILE A 127 7.60 -3.06 6.46
C ILE A 127 6.43 -2.99 7.46
N LEU A 128 6.61 -3.55 8.65
CA LEU A 128 5.56 -3.54 9.68
C LEU A 128 5.29 -2.14 10.21
N ILE A 129 6.31 -1.30 10.39
CA ILE A 129 6.13 0.11 10.80
C ILE A 129 5.45 0.92 9.69
N ALA A 130 5.72 0.62 8.41
CA ALA A 130 5.12 1.29 7.28
C ALA A 130 3.70 0.81 6.93
N THR A 131 3.15 -0.17 7.65
CA THR A 131 1.80 -0.73 7.40
C THR A 131 0.69 0.32 7.28
N PRO A 132 0.65 1.42 8.08
CA PRO A 132 -0.36 2.47 7.91
C PRO A 132 -0.35 3.10 6.51
N PHE A 133 0.83 3.26 5.92
CA PHE A 133 0.96 3.80 4.56
C PHE A 133 0.49 2.79 3.53
N PHE A 134 0.84 1.50 3.67
CA PHE A 134 0.36 0.44 2.81
C PHE A 134 -1.17 0.36 2.81
N MET A 135 -1.79 0.27 3.99
CA MET A 135 -3.25 0.17 4.10
C MET A 135 -3.96 1.44 3.61
N SER A 136 -3.47 2.63 3.96
CA SER A 136 -4.08 3.90 3.53
C SER A 136 -3.98 4.11 2.02
N ASN A 137 -2.94 3.60 1.37
CA ASN A 137 -2.76 3.70 -0.08
C ASN A 137 -3.95 3.09 -0.87
N TYR A 138 -4.56 2.01 -0.36
CA TYR A 138 -5.76 1.43 -0.98
C TYR A 138 -6.95 2.38 -0.89
N THR A 139 -7.12 3.09 0.23
CA THR A 139 -8.14 4.13 0.37
C THR A 139 -7.92 5.25 -0.65
N PHE A 140 -6.71 5.82 -0.70
CA PHE A 140 -6.39 6.92 -1.60
C PHE A 140 -6.63 6.56 -3.07
N THR A 141 -6.13 5.43 -3.51
CA THR A 141 -6.27 5.01 -4.91
C THR A 141 -7.69 4.60 -5.27
N ALA A 142 -8.42 3.92 -4.38
CA ALA A 142 -9.79 3.49 -4.64
C ALA A 142 -10.76 4.67 -4.68
N PHE A 143 -10.64 5.64 -3.76
CA PHE A 143 -11.47 6.84 -3.79
C PHE A 143 -11.18 7.72 -5.01
N ALA A 144 -9.91 7.90 -5.40
CA ALA A 144 -9.57 8.64 -6.62
C ALA A 144 -10.20 8.00 -7.87
N ARG A 145 -10.17 6.66 -7.98
CA ARG A 145 -10.82 5.93 -9.08
C ARG A 145 -12.34 6.12 -9.09
N ASN A 146 -12.97 6.00 -7.92
CA ASN A 146 -14.43 6.09 -7.78
C ASN A 146 -14.94 7.53 -7.87
N ASP A 147 -14.09 8.53 -7.65
CA ASP A 147 -14.41 9.95 -7.83
C ASP A 147 -14.13 10.44 -9.29
N GLY A 148 -13.89 9.53 -10.21
CA GLY A 148 -13.76 9.84 -11.64
C GLY A 148 -12.34 10.19 -12.10
N ALA A 149 -11.30 9.97 -11.27
CA ALA A 149 -9.91 10.22 -11.59
C ALA A 149 -9.03 8.95 -11.66
N PRO A 150 -9.42 7.89 -12.41
CA PRO A 150 -8.63 6.65 -12.51
C PRO A 150 -7.25 6.88 -13.12
N SER A 151 -7.10 7.90 -13.97
CA SER A 151 -5.79 8.27 -14.56
C SER A 151 -4.80 8.71 -13.49
N ILE A 152 -5.25 9.46 -12.48
CA ILE A 152 -4.37 9.93 -11.38
C ILE A 152 -3.98 8.76 -10.48
N ALA A 153 -4.91 7.86 -10.16
CA ALA A 153 -4.59 6.64 -9.43
C ALA A 153 -3.57 5.76 -10.17
N MET A 154 -3.71 5.63 -11.49
CA MET A 154 -2.75 4.92 -12.34
C MET A 154 -1.37 5.61 -12.32
N ILE A 155 -1.32 6.93 -12.57
CA ILE A 155 -0.07 7.69 -12.54
C ILE A 155 0.60 7.56 -11.17
N GLY A 156 -0.16 7.65 -10.08
CA GLY A 156 0.34 7.44 -8.73
C GLY A 156 0.99 6.07 -8.55
N SER A 157 0.31 4.99 -8.97
CA SER A 157 0.84 3.64 -8.88
C SER A 157 2.12 3.47 -9.71
N ILE A 158 2.14 3.98 -10.94
CA ILE A 158 3.33 3.91 -11.82
C ILE A 158 4.48 4.74 -11.25
N SER A 159 4.21 5.95 -10.75
CA SER A 159 5.23 6.79 -10.11
C SER A 159 5.83 6.11 -8.87
N GLY A 160 4.99 5.48 -8.04
CA GLY A 160 5.45 4.68 -6.91
C GLY A 160 6.33 3.51 -7.34
N SER A 161 5.94 2.80 -8.42
CA SER A 161 6.72 1.68 -8.96
C SER A 161 8.07 2.12 -9.52
N ILE A 162 8.11 3.22 -10.27
CA ILE A 162 9.37 3.79 -10.79
C ILE A 162 10.26 4.25 -9.64
N PHE A 163 9.68 4.93 -8.65
CA PHE A 163 10.41 5.32 -7.44
C PHE A 163 11.02 4.11 -6.75
N ASN A 164 10.24 3.05 -6.54
CA ASN A 164 10.72 1.83 -5.89
C ASN A 164 11.94 1.25 -6.63
N ILE A 165 11.86 1.03 -7.95
CA ILE A 165 12.95 0.46 -8.75
C ILE A 165 14.23 1.29 -8.65
N ILE A 166 14.12 2.62 -8.74
CA ILE A 166 15.27 3.52 -8.68
C ILE A 166 15.90 3.50 -7.28
N PHE A 167 15.05 3.60 -6.25
CA PHE A 167 15.52 3.72 -4.87
C PHE A 167 15.91 2.38 -4.24
N ASP A 168 15.39 1.25 -4.72
CA ASP A 168 15.93 -0.08 -4.38
C ASP A 168 17.41 -0.13 -4.76
N TYR A 169 17.75 0.20 -6.01
CA TYR A 169 19.13 0.25 -6.43
C TYR A 169 19.97 1.22 -5.60
N ILE A 170 19.49 2.46 -5.42
CA ILE A 170 20.24 3.51 -4.70
C ILE A 170 20.47 3.13 -3.24
N PHE A 171 19.45 2.67 -2.54
CA PHE A 171 19.57 2.37 -1.10
C PHE A 171 20.34 1.08 -0.85
N MET A 172 20.19 0.07 -1.71
CA MET A 172 20.90 -1.20 -1.53
C MET A 172 22.38 -1.08 -1.82
N PHE A 173 22.78 -0.43 -2.92
CA PHE A 173 24.15 -0.45 -3.43
C PHE A 173 24.91 0.85 -3.10
N PRO A 174 24.64 2.03 -3.68
CA PRO A 174 25.42 3.24 -3.39
C PRO A 174 25.36 3.70 -1.93
N VAL A 175 24.20 3.62 -1.29
CA VAL A 175 24.00 4.01 0.12
C VAL A 175 24.48 2.91 1.08
N GLY A 176 24.55 1.66 0.62
CA GLY A 176 25.08 0.53 1.39
C GLY A 176 24.14 0.02 2.49
N LEU A 177 22.83 0.31 2.41
CA LEU A 177 21.84 -0.21 3.36
C LEU A 177 21.49 -1.68 3.11
N GLY A 178 21.95 -2.25 2.00
CA GLY A 178 21.74 -3.63 1.63
C GLY A 178 20.26 -4.03 1.62
N PHE A 179 19.94 -5.18 2.19
CA PHE A 179 18.59 -5.72 2.24
C PHE A 179 17.57 -4.78 2.93
N SER A 180 18.03 -4.00 3.94
CA SER A 180 17.18 -3.00 4.59
C SER A 180 16.82 -1.83 3.66
N GLY A 181 17.67 -1.54 2.67
CA GLY A 181 17.44 -0.52 1.64
C GLY A 181 16.24 -0.83 0.77
N ALA A 182 16.08 -2.09 0.33
CA ALA A 182 14.90 -2.55 -0.38
C ALA A 182 13.62 -2.34 0.45
N GLY A 183 13.67 -2.70 1.74
CA GLY A 183 12.55 -2.44 2.64
C GLY A 183 12.16 -0.96 2.76
N LEU A 184 13.14 -0.05 2.77
CA LEU A 184 12.89 1.41 2.82
C LEU A 184 12.26 1.90 1.52
N ALA A 185 12.76 1.53 0.35
CA ALA A 185 12.20 1.93 -0.93
C ALA A 185 10.75 1.45 -1.06
N THR A 186 10.49 0.19 -0.68
CA THR A 186 9.15 -0.39 -0.66
C THR A 186 8.23 0.33 0.33
N ALA A 187 8.71 0.73 1.51
CA ALA A 187 7.93 1.47 2.49
C ALA A 187 7.56 2.90 2.05
N ILE A 188 8.40 3.55 1.24
CA ILE A 188 8.16 4.91 0.73
C ILE A 188 7.24 4.89 -0.50
N CYS A 189 7.22 3.81 -1.28
CA CYS A 189 6.41 3.67 -2.50
C CYS A 189 4.93 4.08 -2.32
N PRO A 190 4.18 3.60 -1.30
CA PRO A 190 2.81 4.04 -1.08
C PRO A 190 2.68 5.53 -0.75
N ILE A 191 3.69 6.14 -0.12
CA ILE A 191 3.70 7.59 0.19
C ILE A 191 3.76 8.39 -1.11
N VAL A 192 4.60 7.98 -2.07
CA VAL A 192 4.69 8.59 -3.40
C VAL A 192 3.34 8.48 -4.12
N THR A 193 2.73 7.30 -4.13
CA THR A 193 1.42 7.06 -4.74
C THR A 193 0.33 7.95 -4.13
N MET A 194 0.26 8.03 -2.79
CA MET A 194 -0.70 8.87 -2.08
C MET A 194 -0.48 10.35 -2.35
N SER A 195 0.77 10.79 -2.45
CA SER A 195 1.13 12.18 -2.77
C SER A 195 0.61 12.59 -4.15
N VAL A 196 0.73 11.71 -5.15
CA VAL A 196 0.16 11.93 -6.48
C VAL A 196 -1.37 11.96 -6.42
N CYS A 197 -2.01 11.05 -5.68
CA CYS A 197 -3.47 11.05 -5.51
C CYS A 197 -3.97 12.33 -4.83
N THR A 198 -3.17 12.93 -3.94
CA THR A 198 -3.51 14.20 -3.27
C THR A 198 -3.67 15.36 -4.26
N ILE A 199 -3.03 15.31 -5.43
CA ILE A 199 -3.23 16.30 -6.50
C ILE A 199 -4.70 16.33 -6.93
N HIS A 200 -5.34 15.15 -7.07
CA HIS A 200 -6.77 15.09 -7.38
C HIS A 200 -7.62 15.68 -6.26
N TYR A 201 -7.31 15.34 -5.02
CA TYR A 201 -8.08 15.82 -3.85
C TYR A 201 -7.99 17.33 -3.62
N ARG A 202 -6.97 17.99 -4.16
CA ARG A 202 -6.83 19.46 -4.19
C ARG A 202 -7.44 20.11 -5.45
N SER A 203 -7.88 19.32 -6.40
CA SER A 203 -8.48 19.82 -7.65
C SER A 203 -9.94 20.24 -7.44
N SER A 204 -10.40 21.21 -8.24
CA SER A 204 -11.83 21.58 -8.33
C SER A 204 -12.75 20.44 -8.80
N ARG A 205 -12.19 19.36 -9.34
CA ARG A 205 -12.93 18.16 -9.77
C ARG A 205 -13.13 17.14 -8.66
N ASN A 206 -12.57 17.40 -7.47
CA ASN A 206 -12.75 16.55 -6.31
C ASN A 206 -14.16 16.71 -5.73
N HIS A 207 -14.79 15.57 -5.44
CA HIS A 207 -16.10 15.51 -4.77
C HIS A 207 -16.03 14.69 -3.48
N VAL A 208 -14.83 14.26 -3.08
CA VAL A 208 -14.60 13.56 -1.83
C VAL A 208 -14.58 14.58 -0.71
N GLY A 209 -15.49 14.44 0.25
CA GLY A 209 -15.51 15.28 1.45
C GLY A 209 -14.48 14.84 2.48
N PHE A 210 -14.00 15.80 3.27
CA PHE A 210 -12.99 15.58 4.32
C PHE A 210 -13.55 15.89 5.71
N HIS A 211 -14.84 15.63 5.95
CA HIS A 211 -15.46 15.87 7.25
C HIS A 211 -15.07 14.79 8.25
N TRP A 212 -14.52 15.24 9.38
CA TRP A 212 -14.22 14.35 10.51
C TRP A 212 -15.52 13.87 11.17
N LYS A 213 -15.66 12.55 11.29
CA LYS A 213 -16.69 11.91 12.08
C LYS A 213 -16.04 10.83 12.92
N LYS A 214 -16.47 10.69 14.18
CA LYS A 214 -15.93 9.64 15.06
C LYS A 214 -15.97 8.28 14.36
N PRO A 215 -14.89 7.48 14.41
CA PRO A 215 -14.85 6.17 13.78
C PRO A 215 -15.96 5.29 14.37
N SER A 216 -16.82 4.76 13.50
CA SER A 216 -17.94 3.91 13.89
C SER A 216 -17.66 2.48 13.44
N PHE A 217 -17.71 1.55 14.38
CA PHE A 217 -17.55 0.12 14.09
C PHE A 217 -18.64 -0.41 13.14
N ARG A 218 -19.86 0.15 13.26
CA ARG A 218 -20.96 -0.14 12.35
C ARG A 218 -20.66 0.28 10.90
N HIS A 219 -19.91 1.37 10.74
CA HIS A 219 -19.44 1.81 9.42
C HIS A 219 -18.42 0.81 8.84
N LEU A 220 -17.45 0.36 9.65
CA LEU A 220 -16.45 -0.62 9.24
C LEU A 220 -17.12 -1.92 8.75
N ILE A 221 -17.96 -2.56 9.59
CA ILE A 221 -18.67 -3.80 9.23
C ILE A 221 -19.51 -3.62 7.96
N SER A 222 -20.05 -2.44 7.75
CA SER A 222 -20.88 -2.18 6.58
C SER A 222 -20.07 -1.94 5.31
N CYS A 223 -18.76 -1.71 5.40
CA CYS A 223 -17.84 -1.51 4.27
C CYS A 223 -17.02 -2.78 3.94
N CYS A 224 -16.95 -3.73 4.88
CA CYS A 224 -16.41 -5.07 4.67
C CYS A 224 -17.50 -6.03 4.21
#